data_9f66e11ac81b725cd2c65053042ac776
#
_entry.id   9f66e11ac81b725cd2c65053042ac776
#
_cell.length_a   1.000
_cell.length_b   1.000
_cell.length_c   1.000
_cell.angle_alpha   90.00
_cell.angle_beta   90.00
_cell.angle_gamma   90.00
#
_symmetry.space_group_name_H-M   'P 1'
#
loop_
_entity.id
_entity.type
_entity.pdbx_description
1 polymer ?
#
loop_
_entity_poly.entity_id
_entity_poly.type
_entity_poly.pdbx_seq_one_letter_code
_entity_poly.pdbx_strand_id
1 'polypeptide(L)'
;VHMRHVGSRNGCCRFMSAPSRFRKNVKSSALSVIASIYSWFCRNRAVEPSLNVYDESLMTTAHLHLHRIGVLPSDIDFMGHVNNARYLNWVQDAVLAHWNKLAPPEAAAKYLWVALKHEITYRKPAFLDDEVIASVVLEKVQGARSFYETIIKRGEDVLAEVKSSWCCIDAETLRPARIAAEIQAYFFQKD
;
A
#
# COMPACT_ATOMS: atom_id res chain seq x y z
N VAL A 1 27.90 34.01 -27.94
CA VAL A 1 27.52 33.95 -26.52
C VAL A 1 27.57 32.47 -26.14
N HIS A 2 28.60 32.11 -25.34
CA HIS A 2 28.90 30.74 -24.91
C HIS A 2 28.00 30.37 -23.74
N MET A 3 27.28 29.25 -23.83
CA MET A 3 26.69 28.55 -22.70
C MET A 3 27.57 27.37 -22.28
N ARG A 4 28.07 27.40 -21.07
CA ARG A 4 28.78 26.28 -20.44
C ARG A 4 27.79 25.39 -19.69
N HIS A 5 27.83 24.11 -19.98
CA HIS A 5 27.22 23.06 -19.18
C HIS A 5 27.91 22.95 -17.83
N VAL A 6 27.12 22.99 -16.74
CA VAL A 6 27.57 22.59 -15.40
C VAL A 6 26.70 21.42 -14.95
N GLY A 7 27.37 20.30 -14.66
CA GLY A 7 26.76 19.05 -14.27
C GLY A 7 26.09 19.13 -12.87
N SER A 8 24.93 18.50 -12.79
CA SER A 8 24.19 18.30 -11.57
C SER A 8 24.66 17.04 -10.86
N ARG A 9 25.16 17.22 -9.66
CA ARG A 9 25.41 16.12 -8.69
C ARG A 9 24.40 16.21 -7.55
N ASN A 10 23.79 15.05 -7.25
CA ASN A 10 23.24 14.66 -5.95
C ASN A 10 22.10 15.53 -5.37
N GLY A 11 20.86 15.17 -5.73
CA GLY A 11 19.66 15.59 -5.00
C GLY A 11 19.49 14.81 -3.69
N CYS A 12 20.07 15.33 -2.60
CA CYS A 12 19.75 14.91 -1.25
C CYS A 12 18.38 15.49 -0.86
N CYS A 13 17.43 14.63 -0.45
CA CYS A 13 16.12 15.05 0.03
C CYS A 13 16.28 16.06 1.19
N ARG A 14 16.05 17.34 0.94
CA ARG A 14 15.86 18.34 1.99
C ARG A 14 14.52 18.09 2.67
N PHE A 15 14.57 17.79 3.95
CA PHE A 15 13.44 17.87 4.85
C PHE A 15 12.89 19.30 4.83
N MET A 16 11.68 19.48 4.31
CA MET A 16 10.94 20.73 4.53
C MET A 16 10.45 20.74 5.97
N SER A 17 10.95 21.68 6.76
CA SER A 17 10.49 21.96 8.11
C SER A 17 9.03 22.43 8.07
N ALA A 18 8.14 21.68 8.71
CA ALA A 18 6.74 22.06 8.88
C ALA A 18 6.63 23.29 9.80
N PRO A 19 5.65 24.20 9.56
CA PRO A 19 5.46 25.39 10.38
C PRO A 19 5.04 25.05 11.82
N SER A 20 5.57 25.77 12.78
CA SER A 20 5.61 25.56 14.23
C SER A 20 4.29 25.68 14.99
N ARG A 21 3.11 25.52 14.36
CA ARG A 21 1.79 25.72 15.00
C ARG A 21 0.92 24.47 15.19
N PHE A 22 1.43 23.26 14.88
CA PHE A 22 0.67 22.00 15.09
C PHE A 22 1.36 21.07 16.11
N ARG A 23 1.85 21.64 17.22
CA ARG A 23 2.34 20.86 18.36
C ARG A 23 1.34 20.95 19.50
N LYS A 24 0.29 20.15 19.50
CA LYS A 24 -0.38 19.72 20.74
C LYS A 24 -1.06 18.36 20.49
N ASN A 25 -0.57 17.34 21.21
CA ASN A 25 -1.20 16.03 21.49
C ASN A 25 -1.21 14.94 20.40
N VAL A 26 -0.10 14.70 19.71
CA VAL A 26 0.21 13.35 19.24
C VAL A 26 1.32 12.81 20.15
N LYS A 27 1.10 11.66 20.82
CA LYS A 27 2.11 11.03 21.67
C LYS A 27 3.40 10.91 20.87
N SER A 28 4.47 11.49 21.36
CA SER A 28 5.81 11.60 20.74
C SER A 28 6.37 10.26 20.22
N SER A 29 5.84 9.14 20.69
CA SER A 29 6.22 7.79 20.30
C SER A 29 5.84 7.39 18.86
N ALA A 30 4.65 7.79 18.37
CA ALA A 30 4.17 7.35 17.06
C ALA A 30 4.95 7.99 15.89
N LEU A 31 5.26 9.28 15.96
CA LEU A 31 6.06 9.97 14.94
C LEU A 31 7.50 9.45 14.87
N SER A 32 8.07 9.11 16.02
CA SER A 32 9.42 8.54 16.12
C SER A 32 9.47 7.13 15.51
N VAL A 33 8.43 6.33 15.69
CA VAL A 33 8.32 4.97 15.12
C VAL A 33 8.18 5.02 13.61
N ILE A 34 7.30 5.85 13.08
CA ILE A 34 7.12 6.02 11.63
C ILE A 34 8.43 6.49 10.99
N ALA A 35 9.11 7.49 11.57
CA ALA A 35 10.40 7.97 11.10
C ALA A 35 11.48 6.86 11.16
N SER A 36 11.46 6.00 12.20
CA SER A 36 12.37 4.87 12.34
C SER A 36 12.15 3.81 11.28
N ILE A 37 10.88 3.48 10.96
CA ILE A 37 10.50 2.52 9.91
C ILE A 37 10.99 3.02 8.56
N TYR A 38 10.72 4.27 8.18
CA TYR A 38 11.19 4.84 6.93
C TYR A 38 12.73 4.93 6.86
N SER A 39 13.40 5.28 7.96
CA SER A 39 14.87 5.31 8.04
C SER A 39 15.49 3.92 7.89
N TRP A 40 14.85 2.88 8.47
CA TRP A 40 15.29 1.50 8.31
C TRP A 40 15.17 1.05 6.85
N PHE A 41 14.07 1.39 6.16
CA PHE A 41 13.89 1.08 4.74
C PHE A 41 14.86 1.84 3.83
N CYS A 42 15.17 3.11 4.13
CA CYS A 42 16.17 3.87 3.36
C CYS A 42 17.57 3.26 3.48
N ARG A 43 17.90 2.69 4.64
CA ARG A 43 19.21 2.05 4.87
C ARG A 43 19.33 0.63 4.28
N ASN A 44 18.21 -0.10 4.20
CA ASN A 44 18.17 -1.48 3.71
C ASN A 44 17.57 -1.55 2.29
N ARG A 45 17.87 -0.59 1.44
CA ARG A 45 17.50 -0.63 0.03
C ARG A 45 18.28 -1.75 -0.67
N ALA A 46 17.74 -2.98 -0.58
CA ALA A 46 18.19 -4.05 -1.46
C ALA A 46 17.85 -3.64 -2.90
N VAL A 47 18.83 -3.72 -3.78
CA VAL A 47 18.70 -3.57 -5.23
C VAL A 47 17.51 -4.41 -5.68
N GLU A 48 16.55 -3.81 -6.39
CA GLU A 48 15.47 -4.53 -7.03
C GLU A 48 16.08 -5.60 -7.94
N PRO A 49 15.82 -6.90 -7.71
CA PRO A 49 16.26 -7.91 -8.68
C PRO A 49 15.45 -7.70 -9.96
N SER A 50 16.16 -7.58 -11.07
CA SER A 50 15.61 -7.54 -12.41
C SER A 50 14.63 -8.71 -12.60
N LEU A 51 13.42 -8.40 -13.07
CA LEU A 51 12.40 -9.35 -13.50
C LEU A 51 12.97 -10.28 -14.57
N ASN A 52 13.24 -11.51 -14.23
CA ASN A 52 13.15 -12.66 -15.12
C ASN A 52 13.42 -13.92 -14.30
N VAL A 53 12.39 -14.67 -14.07
CA VAL A 53 12.26 -16.13 -14.22
C VAL A 53 10.86 -16.47 -13.73
N TYR A 54 9.93 -16.69 -14.64
CA TYR A 54 8.69 -17.42 -14.34
C TYR A 54 9.09 -18.89 -14.15
N ASP A 55 9.18 -19.32 -12.92
CA ASP A 55 9.20 -20.73 -12.58
C ASP A 55 7.74 -21.22 -12.60
N GLU A 56 7.32 -21.85 -13.68
CA GLU A 56 5.97 -22.39 -13.87
C GLU A 56 5.64 -23.61 -12.97
N SER A 57 6.54 -24.04 -12.09
CA SER A 57 6.38 -25.27 -11.32
C SER A 57 5.62 -25.16 -9.99
N LEU A 58 5.20 -23.94 -9.60
CA LEU A 58 4.41 -23.72 -8.36
C LEU A 58 3.35 -22.65 -8.62
N MET A 59 2.32 -22.96 -9.40
CA MET A 59 1.13 -22.10 -9.47
C MET A 59 0.35 -22.18 -8.16
N THR A 60 0.84 -21.45 -7.15
CA THR A 60 0.07 -21.14 -5.97
C THR A 60 -0.88 -20.01 -6.35
N THR A 61 -2.17 -20.30 -6.51
CA THR A 61 -3.16 -19.29 -6.90
C THR A 61 -3.39 -18.36 -5.71
N ALA A 62 -3.07 -17.09 -5.86
CA ALA A 62 -3.31 -16.09 -4.83
C ALA A 62 -4.82 -15.90 -4.61
N HIS A 63 -5.23 -15.75 -3.35
CA HIS A 63 -6.64 -15.60 -2.99
C HIS A 63 -7.18 -14.23 -3.44
N LEU A 64 -8.18 -14.24 -4.33
CA LEU A 64 -8.87 -13.01 -4.76
C LEU A 64 -9.85 -12.55 -3.67
N HIS A 65 -9.73 -11.32 -3.24
CA HIS A 65 -10.68 -10.67 -2.33
C HIS A 65 -11.45 -9.56 -3.04
N LEU A 66 -12.79 -9.60 -2.93
CA LEU A 66 -13.67 -8.55 -3.42
C LEU A 66 -14.15 -7.69 -2.25
N HIS A 67 -13.89 -6.39 -2.31
CA HIS A 67 -14.30 -5.41 -1.33
C HIS A 67 -15.25 -4.39 -1.96
N ARG A 68 -16.49 -4.30 -1.44
CA ARG A 68 -17.47 -3.30 -1.89
C ARG A 68 -17.16 -1.95 -1.29
N ILE A 69 -17.19 -0.91 -2.12
CA ILE A 69 -16.90 0.47 -1.73
C ILE A 69 -18.17 1.28 -1.83
N GLY A 70 -18.58 1.91 -0.72
CA GLY A 70 -19.64 2.90 -0.72
C GLY A 70 -19.06 4.27 -1.05
N VAL A 71 -19.49 4.86 -2.15
CA VAL A 71 -19.13 6.24 -2.49
C VAL A 71 -19.95 7.20 -1.67
N LEU A 72 -19.29 8.09 -0.93
CA LEU A 72 -19.95 9.06 -0.07
C LEU A 72 -20.00 10.45 -0.73
N PRO A 73 -20.99 11.31 -0.43
CA PRO A 73 -21.01 12.69 -0.90
C PRO A 73 -19.74 13.48 -0.58
N SER A 74 -19.08 13.17 0.54
CA SER A 74 -17.80 13.77 0.95
C SER A 74 -16.61 13.33 0.10
N ASP A 75 -16.77 12.31 -0.75
CA ASP A 75 -15.72 11.81 -1.63
C ASP A 75 -15.69 12.58 -2.95
N ILE A 76 -16.80 13.30 -3.27
CA ILE A 76 -16.96 14.03 -4.51
C ILE A 76 -16.26 15.39 -4.41
N ASP A 77 -15.44 15.70 -5.42
CA ASP A 77 -14.75 16.97 -5.52
C ASP A 77 -15.54 18.03 -6.33
N PHE A 78 -14.93 19.20 -6.50
CA PHE A 78 -15.57 20.33 -7.22
C PHE A 78 -15.83 20.05 -8.72
N MET A 79 -15.23 18.99 -9.29
CA MET A 79 -15.47 18.57 -10.68
C MET A 79 -16.66 17.60 -10.80
N GLY A 80 -17.29 17.22 -9.68
CA GLY A 80 -18.45 16.36 -9.66
C GLY A 80 -18.13 14.86 -9.74
N HIS A 81 -16.87 14.45 -9.58
CA HIS A 81 -16.47 13.06 -9.51
C HIS A 81 -15.66 12.79 -8.22
N VAL A 82 -15.40 11.52 -7.93
CA VAL A 82 -14.63 11.12 -6.76
C VAL A 82 -13.22 11.70 -6.83
N ASN A 83 -12.82 12.38 -5.74
CA ASN A 83 -11.48 12.91 -5.58
C ASN A 83 -10.44 11.78 -5.66
N ASN A 84 -9.41 11.97 -6.48
CA ASN A 84 -8.35 10.98 -6.71
C ASN A 84 -7.67 10.49 -5.41
N ALA A 85 -7.56 11.33 -4.38
CA ALA A 85 -7.00 10.93 -3.10
C ALA A 85 -7.86 9.89 -2.35
N ARG A 86 -9.17 9.83 -2.62
CA ARG A 86 -10.08 8.85 -1.97
C ARG A 86 -9.78 7.42 -2.41
N TYR A 87 -9.31 7.22 -3.62
CA TYR A 87 -8.91 5.89 -4.09
C TYR A 87 -7.83 5.26 -3.23
N LEU A 88 -6.90 6.04 -2.67
CA LEU A 88 -5.88 5.52 -1.75
C LEU A 88 -6.48 5.02 -0.43
N ASN A 89 -7.52 5.68 0.09
CA ASN A 89 -8.27 5.21 1.26
C ASN A 89 -8.98 3.88 0.92
N TRP A 90 -9.65 3.81 -0.23
CA TRP A 90 -10.33 2.59 -0.68
C TRP A 90 -9.38 1.41 -0.82
N VAL A 91 -8.17 1.65 -1.36
CA VAL A 91 -7.12 0.61 -1.44
C VAL A 91 -6.69 0.16 -0.06
N GLN A 92 -6.48 1.09 0.87
CA GLN A 92 -6.11 0.77 2.24
C GLN A 92 -7.18 -0.08 2.93
N ASP A 93 -8.43 0.34 2.85
CA ASP A 93 -9.55 -0.37 3.46
C ASP A 93 -9.71 -1.77 2.87
N ALA A 94 -9.58 -1.92 1.54
CA ALA A 94 -9.70 -3.20 0.85
C ALA A 94 -8.54 -4.17 1.20
N VAL A 95 -7.30 -3.68 1.28
CA VAL A 95 -6.13 -4.49 1.66
C VAL A 95 -6.24 -4.94 3.12
N LEU A 96 -6.66 -4.04 4.03
CA LEU A 96 -6.87 -4.40 5.44
C LEU A 96 -8.05 -5.36 5.60
N ALA A 97 -9.12 -5.20 4.83
CA ALA A 97 -10.25 -6.15 4.83
C ALA A 97 -9.82 -7.54 4.33
N HIS A 98 -8.98 -7.62 3.31
CA HIS A 98 -8.39 -8.88 2.83
C HIS A 98 -7.57 -9.57 3.92
N TRP A 99 -6.68 -8.82 4.59
CA TRP A 99 -5.90 -9.33 5.71
C TRP A 99 -6.80 -9.86 6.82
N ASN A 100 -7.73 -9.05 7.32
CA ASN A 100 -8.61 -9.40 8.43
C ASN A 100 -9.55 -10.58 8.13
N LYS A 101 -9.86 -10.82 6.85
CA LYS A 101 -10.69 -11.96 6.43
C LYS A 101 -9.94 -13.27 6.47
N LEU A 102 -8.66 -13.29 6.12
CA LEU A 102 -7.89 -14.51 5.93
C LEU A 102 -6.93 -14.82 7.08
N ALA A 103 -6.39 -13.79 7.74
CA ALA A 103 -5.45 -13.98 8.84
C ALA A 103 -6.15 -14.60 10.06
N PRO A 104 -5.52 -15.59 10.73
CA PRO A 104 -6.00 -16.07 12.02
C PRO A 104 -6.11 -14.90 13.03
N PRO A 105 -7.06 -14.96 14.00
CA PRO A 105 -7.26 -13.89 14.98
C PRO A 105 -5.99 -13.48 15.73
N GLU A 106 -5.14 -14.44 16.08
CA GLU A 106 -3.86 -14.20 16.76
C GLU A 106 -2.89 -13.42 15.88
N ALA A 107 -2.87 -13.72 14.56
CA ALA A 107 -2.04 -12.99 13.62
C ALA A 107 -2.59 -11.58 13.36
N ALA A 108 -3.92 -11.43 13.27
CA ALA A 108 -4.56 -10.13 13.11
C ALA A 108 -4.31 -9.21 14.33
N ALA A 109 -4.26 -9.77 15.55
CA ALA A 109 -3.92 -9.03 16.75
C ALA A 109 -2.42 -8.68 16.86
N LYS A 110 -1.55 -9.57 16.35
CA LYS A 110 -0.10 -9.44 16.46
C LYS A 110 0.51 -8.49 15.45
N TYR A 111 -0.06 -8.39 14.24
CA TYR A 111 0.55 -7.67 13.13
C TYR A 111 -0.27 -6.46 12.72
N LEU A 112 0.41 -5.34 12.52
CA LEU A 112 -0.13 -4.11 11.94
C LEU A 112 0.51 -3.85 10.57
N TRP A 113 -0.13 -3.01 9.77
CA TRP A 113 0.30 -2.73 8.41
C TRP A 113 0.56 -1.25 8.19
N VAL A 114 1.71 -0.95 7.57
CA VAL A 114 2.08 0.40 7.16
C VAL A 114 2.28 0.41 5.65
N ALA A 115 1.51 1.23 4.95
CA ALA A 115 1.71 1.44 3.51
C ALA A 115 3.04 2.15 3.26
N LEU A 116 3.85 1.60 2.36
CA LEU A 116 5.16 2.16 1.98
C LEU A 116 5.11 2.89 0.65
N LYS A 117 4.35 2.33 -0.31
CA LYS A 117 4.24 2.87 -1.66
C LYS A 117 2.89 2.51 -2.24
N HIS A 118 2.28 3.45 -2.94
CA HIS A 118 1.19 3.23 -3.87
C HIS A 118 1.62 3.77 -5.23
N GLU A 119 1.35 2.97 -6.26
CA GLU A 119 1.48 3.35 -7.65
C GLU A 119 0.11 3.15 -8.28
N ILE A 120 -0.58 4.24 -8.60
CA ILE A 120 -1.96 4.23 -9.05
C ILE A 120 -2.06 4.80 -10.47
N THR A 121 -2.80 4.09 -11.32
CA THR A 121 -3.19 4.53 -12.67
C THR A 121 -4.69 4.71 -12.71
N TYR A 122 -5.15 5.95 -12.88
CA TYR A 122 -6.57 6.27 -13.05
C TYR A 122 -6.96 6.06 -14.51
N ARG A 123 -8.07 5.35 -14.75
CA ARG A 123 -8.58 5.03 -16.07
C ARG A 123 -9.88 5.76 -16.40
N LYS A 124 -10.84 5.69 -15.46
CA LYS A 124 -12.15 6.32 -15.58
C LYS A 124 -12.55 6.95 -14.24
N PRO A 125 -13.32 8.05 -14.23
CA PRO A 125 -13.81 8.64 -12.98
C PRO A 125 -14.91 7.77 -12.35
N ALA A 126 -14.97 7.79 -11.02
CA ALA A 126 -16.11 7.31 -10.26
C ALA A 126 -17.01 8.50 -9.88
N PHE A 127 -18.30 8.23 -9.71
CA PHE A 127 -19.33 9.21 -9.35
C PHE A 127 -20.08 8.78 -8.09
N LEU A 128 -20.82 9.71 -7.51
CA LEU A 128 -21.78 9.39 -6.46
C LEU A 128 -22.76 8.33 -7.01
N ASP A 129 -23.22 7.43 -6.22
CA ASP A 129 -24.14 6.34 -6.58
C ASP A 129 -23.54 5.21 -7.46
N ASP A 130 -22.26 5.28 -7.80
CA ASP A 130 -21.59 4.16 -8.46
C ASP A 130 -21.46 2.96 -7.50
N GLU A 131 -21.75 1.77 -8.00
CA GLU A 131 -21.42 0.50 -7.32
C GLU A 131 -19.97 0.15 -7.61
N VAL A 132 -19.06 0.50 -6.70
CA VAL A 132 -17.64 0.31 -6.86
C VAL A 132 -17.16 -0.93 -6.12
N ILE A 133 -16.31 -1.73 -6.76
CA ILE A 133 -15.69 -2.92 -6.16
C ILE A 133 -14.18 -2.84 -6.35
N ALA A 134 -13.43 -3.06 -5.27
CA ALA A 134 -12.00 -3.31 -5.31
C ALA A 134 -11.73 -4.81 -5.31
N SER A 135 -11.02 -5.29 -6.31
CA SER A 135 -10.47 -6.65 -6.41
C SER A 135 -9.04 -6.63 -5.92
N VAL A 136 -8.74 -7.34 -4.83
CA VAL A 136 -7.44 -7.31 -4.15
C VAL A 136 -6.78 -8.68 -4.23
N VAL A 137 -5.51 -8.70 -4.61
CA VAL A 137 -4.67 -9.90 -4.65
C VAL A 137 -3.35 -9.61 -3.96
N LEU A 138 -2.91 -10.50 -3.07
CA LEU A 138 -1.56 -10.50 -2.52
C LEU A 138 -0.65 -11.21 -3.53
N GLU A 139 0.20 -10.46 -4.24
CA GLU A 139 1.09 -11.03 -5.26
C GLU A 139 2.26 -11.81 -4.62
N LYS A 140 2.87 -11.23 -3.59
CA LYS A 140 4.05 -11.83 -2.92
C LYS A 140 4.31 -11.25 -1.55
N VAL A 141 5.04 -12.03 -0.74
CA VAL A 141 5.60 -11.62 0.54
C VAL A 141 7.12 -11.77 0.49
N GLN A 142 7.84 -10.73 0.92
CA GLN A 142 9.30 -10.73 0.99
C GLN A 142 9.75 -10.21 2.36
N GLY A 143 10.02 -11.13 3.29
CA GLY A 143 10.39 -10.77 4.67
C GLY A 143 9.26 -10.08 5.41
N ALA A 144 9.42 -8.80 5.73
CA ALA A 144 8.41 -7.96 6.36
C ALA A 144 7.56 -7.18 5.34
N ARG A 145 7.79 -7.36 4.03
CA ARG A 145 7.07 -6.65 2.98
C ARG A 145 6.04 -7.53 2.30
N SER A 146 4.87 -6.94 2.02
CA SER A 146 3.84 -7.53 1.18
C SER A 146 3.56 -6.62 -0.01
N PHE A 147 3.27 -7.23 -1.15
CA PHE A 147 2.98 -6.55 -2.40
C PHE A 147 1.59 -6.95 -2.87
N TYR A 148 0.75 -5.96 -3.12
CA TYR A 148 -0.63 -6.14 -3.51
C TYR A 148 -0.91 -5.49 -4.85
N GLU A 149 -1.71 -6.16 -5.64
CA GLU A 149 -2.41 -5.58 -6.77
C GLU A 149 -3.87 -5.34 -6.38
N THR A 150 -4.39 -4.16 -6.72
CA THR A 150 -5.79 -3.81 -6.50
C THR A 150 -6.36 -3.20 -7.77
N ILE A 151 -7.45 -3.78 -8.29
CA ILE A 151 -8.18 -3.24 -9.42
C ILE A 151 -9.52 -2.73 -8.92
N ILE A 152 -9.80 -1.45 -9.12
CA ILE A 152 -11.05 -0.79 -8.73
C ILE A 152 -11.95 -0.70 -9.96
N LYS A 153 -13.16 -1.23 -9.86
CA LYS A 153 -14.09 -1.36 -10.98
C LYS A 153 -15.50 -0.85 -10.63
N ARG A 154 -16.23 -0.47 -11.68
CA ARG A 154 -17.68 -0.28 -11.71
C ARG A 154 -18.24 -1.16 -12.84
N GLY A 155 -18.87 -2.28 -12.48
CA GLY A 155 -19.21 -3.32 -13.46
C GLY A 155 -17.96 -3.79 -14.21
N GLU A 156 -17.99 -3.67 -15.56
CA GLU A 156 -16.84 -4.03 -16.40
C GLU A 156 -15.83 -2.88 -16.57
N ASP A 157 -16.17 -1.67 -16.15
CA ASP A 157 -15.29 -0.52 -16.28
C ASP A 157 -14.18 -0.54 -15.22
N VAL A 158 -12.93 -0.55 -15.66
CA VAL A 158 -11.79 -0.32 -14.77
C VAL A 158 -11.68 1.17 -14.48
N LEU A 159 -11.81 1.55 -13.21
CA LEU A 159 -11.68 2.92 -12.73
C LEU A 159 -10.23 3.25 -12.37
N ALA A 160 -9.55 2.33 -11.67
CA ALA A 160 -8.14 2.48 -11.34
C ALA A 160 -7.45 1.12 -11.17
N GLU A 161 -6.15 1.11 -11.44
CA GLU A 161 -5.23 -0.01 -11.18
C GLU A 161 -4.17 0.46 -10.19
N VAL A 162 -3.93 -0.33 -9.15
CA VAL A 162 -3.03 0.07 -8.07
C VAL A 162 -2.07 -1.06 -7.73
N LYS A 163 -0.78 -0.77 -7.77
CA LYS A 163 0.26 -1.60 -7.17
C LYS A 163 0.70 -0.97 -5.86
N SER A 164 0.67 -1.73 -4.78
CA SER A 164 1.01 -1.22 -3.47
C SER A 164 1.99 -2.14 -2.73
N SER A 165 2.85 -1.55 -1.92
CA SER A 165 3.74 -2.29 -1.02
C SER A 165 3.53 -1.83 0.42
N TRP A 166 3.56 -2.81 1.32
CA TRP A 166 3.22 -2.64 2.73
C TRP A 166 4.31 -3.24 3.60
N CYS A 167 4.50 -2.69 4.79
CA CYS A 167 5.34 -3.26 5.82
C CYS A 167 4.48 -3.86 6.92
N CYS A 168 4.72 -5.13 7.22
CA CYS A 168 4.23 -5.78 8.42
C CYS A 168 5.06 -5.30 9.61
N ILE A 169 4.41 -4.87 10.68
CA ILE A 169 5.04 -4.49 11.95
C ILE A 169 4.40 -5.28 13.09
N ASP A 170 5.19 -5.63 14.07
CA ASP A 170 4.74 -6.24 15.31
C ASP A 170 4.02 -5.20 16.18
N ALA A 171 2.81 -5.50 16.65
CA ALA A 171 1.95 -4.57 17.34
C ALA A 171 2.48 -4.11 18.71
N GLU A 172 3.31 -4.94 19.38
CA GLU A 172 3.89 -4.62 20.70
C GLU A 172 5.16 -3.78 20.57
N THR A 173 6.08 -4.25 19.70
CA THR A 173 7.40 -3.62 19.55
C THR A 173 7.42 -2.48 18.55
N LEU A 174 6.40 -2.39 17.69
CA LEU A 174 6.28 -1.44 16.57
C LEU A 174 7.47 -1.51 15.61
N ARG A 175 8.08 -2.67 15.47
CA ARG A 175 9.22 -2.92 14.57
C ARG A 175 8.79 -3.78 13.38
N PRO A 176 9.48 -3.66 12.23
CA PRO A 176 9.25 -4.55 11.11
C PRO A 176 9.36 -6.02 11.52
N ALA A 177 8.35 -6.81 11.18
CA ALA A 177 8.24 -8.22 11.51
C ALA A 177 8.06 -9.07 10.26
N ARG A 178 8.71 -10.23 10.20
CA ARG A 178 8.48 -11.21 9.13
C ARG A 178 7.16 -11.92 9.37
N ILE A 179 6.40 -12.10 8.31
CA ILE A 179 5.18 -12.90 8.35
C ILE A 179 5.61 -14.38 8.30
N ALA A 180 5.18 -15.16 9.28
CA ALA A 180 5.46 -16.59 9.32
C ALA A 180 4.87 -17.32 8.10
N ALA A 181 5.54 -18.38 7.64
CA ALA A 181 5.12 -19.11 6.43
C ALA A 181 3.73 -19.72 6.59
N GLU A 182 3.39 -20.17 7.80
CA GLU A 182 2.08 -20.73 8.16
C GLU A 182 0.96 -19.68 7.94
N ILE A 183 1.23 -18.40 8.25
CA ILE A 183 0.27 -17.31 8.05
C ILE A 183 0.18 -16.95 6.57
N GLN A 184 1.31 -16.95 5.85
CA GLN A 184 1.30 -16.70 4.40
C GLN A 184 0.46 -17.73 3.65
N ALA A 185 0.42 -18.99 4.11
CA ALA A 185 -0.34 -20.06 3.49
C ALA A 185 -1.86 -19.80 3.43
N TYR A 186 -2.41 -18.94 4.29
CA TYR A 186 -3.82 -18.54 4.22
C TYR A 186 -4.15 -17.64 3.01
N PHE A 187 -3.14 -17.00 2.43
CA PHE A 187 -3.29 -16.06 1.32
C PHE A 187 -2.97 -16.68 -0.04
N PHE A 188 -2.34 -17.86 -0.04
CA PHE A 188 -1.98 -18.59 -1.25
C PHE A 188 -2.60 -19.98 -1.19
N GLN A 189 -3.50 -20.29 -2.12
CA GLN A 189 -4.06 -21.62 -2.24
C GLN A 189 -2.98 -22.57 -2.76
N LYS A 190 -2.83 -23.73 -2.11
CA LYS A 190 -2.10 -24.86 -2.69
C LYS A 190 -3.11 -25.63 -3.54
N ASP A 191 -2.89 -25.66 -4.83
CA ASP A 191 -3.54 -26.63 -5.71
C ASP A 191 -3.06 -28.04 -5.42
#